data_bf812779b82964cfd38c678ebdac60e8
#
_entry.id   bf812779b82964cfd38c678ebdac60e8
#
_cell.length_a   1.000
_cell.length_b   1.000
_cell.length_c   1.000
_cell.angle_alpha   90.00
_cell.angle_beta   90.00
_cell.angle_gamma   90.00
#
_symmetry.space_group_name_H-M   'P 1'
#
loop_
_entity.id
_entity.type
_entity.pdbx_description
1 polymer ?
#
loop_
_entity_poly.entity_id
_entity_poly.type
_entity_poly.pdbx_seq_one_letter_code
_entity_poly.pdbx_strand_id
1 'polypeptide(L)'
;MYHILNKIMANNKEKLFTEFTAPTTQEWLDKIQVDLKGADFQKRLVWKTNEGFSVQPFYRREDVEKLQTPNSMPGEYPFVRGTKKTDNVWYVRQEIDAADAKVANAKALDVLNKGIDSLSFRVPGDKVSAEFVEQLLEGIYCDVVEVNFTTCKRHSLELAKVLTAYFEKKEYNKEKIVGSIDWDPIEKVVMQGKDVKELLAVAPALVETFKDYPNFRCITVNSVALCNSGAYIVQELGYALSWGNEYLQQLVDAGVEPTLAAKKIKFNMGISENYFMEIAKFRAARMLWAYIVKQYEPKCDCACKMCVNAVTTSYNMTIFDAHVNLLRSQTETMSAALAGVHSIVVTPFDAVYETPNDFSERIARNQQLLLKEECHFDKVVDPASGSYYVEELTTSLATEGWKQFLKVEEEGGFLAALLAGTVQDDINATNEKRHLHAAQRREFILGTNQFPNFNEKSEGKKPVCNCADSCGQKDKEGAIKTIHASRLAADFEALRLSTEKAEKQPVAFMVTIGSLVWRQARAQFSCNFLASAGYKVMDNLGFKTVEEGIDAAMAANADIVVLCSSDDEYAEYAIPAYKYLNNRAIFVVAGAPACSEDLKAAGIENFIHVKVNQLETLKNFNAKLGI
;
A
#
# COMPACT_ATOMS: atom_id res chain seq x y z
N MET A 1 -24.74 -36.24 32.05
CA MET A 1 -23.36 -36.16 32.58
C MET A 1 -22.63 -34.92 32.10
N TYR A 2 -22.59 -34.59 30.81
CA TYR A 2 -21.97 -33.37 30.27
C TYR A 2 -22.55 -32.03 30.80
N HIS A 3 -23.86 -31.96 31.01
CA HIS A 3 -24.55 -30.77 31.55
C HIS A 3 -24.31 -30.54 33.06
N ILE A 4 -24.02 -31.62 33.80
CA ILE A 4 -23.70 -31.54 35.25
C ILE A 4 -22.22 -31.14 35.42
N LEU A 5 -21.30 -31.64 34.58
CA LEU A 5 -19.90 -31.24 34.57
C LEU A 5 -19.74 -29.75 34.20
N ASN A 6 -20.46 -29.25 33.21
CA ASN A 6 -20.43 -27.82 32.86
C ASN A 6 -21.00 -26.92 33.95
N LYS A 7 -22.00 -27.38 34.76
CA LYS A 7 -22.53 -26.63 35.89
C LYS A 7 -21.56 -26.62 37.09
N ILE A 8 -20.81 -27.70 37.30
CA ILE A 8 -19.80 -27.80 38.38
C ILE A 8 -18.56 -26.98 38.01
N MET A 9 -18.14 -26.96 36.73
CA MET A 9 -17.01 -26.13 36.25
C MET A 9 -17.35 -24.63 36.21
N ALA A 10 -18.65 -24.26 36.09
CA ALA A 10 -19.05 -22.86 36.06
C ALA A 10 -19.10 -22.21 37.46
N ASN A 11 -19.15 -22.99 38.53
CA ASN A 11 -19.27 -22.47 39.90
C ASN A 11 -17.96 -22.41 40.70
N ASN A 12 -16.87 -22.99 40.24
CA ASN A 12 -15.55 -22.85 40.83
C ASN A 12 -14.61 -22.09 39.83
N LYS A 13 -14.90 -20.83 39.62
CA LYS A 13 -13.90 -19.91 39.08
C LYS A 13 -12.92 -19.54 40.19
N GLU A 14 -12.11 -20.49 40.65
CA GLU A 14 -10.87 -20.10 41.30
C GLU A 14 -10.09 -19.23 40.31
N LYS A 15 -9.89 -17.97 40.68
CA LYS A 15 -9.03 -17.08 39.88
C LYS A 15 -7.63 -17.67 39.93
N LEU A 16 -7.09 -18.08 38.79
CA LEU A 16 -5.70 -18.48 38.67
C LEU A 16 -4.78 -17.31 39.11
N PHE A 17 -3.66 -17.65 39.71
CA PHE A 17 -2.64 -16.68 40.12
C PHE A 17 -3.10 -15.66 41.20
N THR A 18 -4.01 -16.07 42.09
CA THR A 18 -4.45 -15.20 43.21
C THR A 18 -3.36 -14.86 44.19
N GLU A 19 -2.26 -15.65 44.22
CA GLU A 19 -1.04 -15.39 44.99
C GLU A 19 -0.21 -14.21 44.45
N PHE A 20 -0.46 -13.75 43.23
CA PHE A 20 0.20 -12.60 42.63
C PHE A 20 -0.73 -11.39 42.61
N THR A 21 -0.24 -10.27 43.11
CA THR A 21 -0.95 -8.99 42.97
C THR A 21 -0.80 -8.48 41.53
N ALA A 22 -1.90 -8.24 40.86
CA ALA A 22 -1.86 -7.64 39.50
C ALA A 22 -1.31 -6.21 39.58
N PRO A 23 -0.22 -5.87 38.87
CA PRO A 23 0.32 -4.52 38.90
C PRO A 23 -0.67 -3.53 38.26
N THR A 24 -0.78 -2.37 38.86
CA THR A 24 -1.54 -1.24 38.32
C THR A 24 -0.84 -0.66 37.09
N THR A 25 -1.56 0.11 36.29
CA THR A 25 -0.97 0.84 35.15
C THR A 25 0.09 1.83 35.63
N GLN A 26 -0.13 2.47 36.78
CA GLN A 26 0.85 3.41 37.32
C GLN A 26 2.14 2.72 37.74
N GLU A 27 2.08 1.60 38.46
CA GLU A 27 3.24 0.80 38.80
C GLU A 27 4.02 0.32 37.58
N TRP A 28 3.31 -0.05 36.51
CA TRP A 28 3.93 -0.41 35.23
C TRP A 28 4.66 0.78 34.59
N LEU A 29 4.03 1.96 34.53
CA LEU A 29 4.65 3.18 33.99
C LEU A 29 5.85 3.64 34.82
N ASP A 30 5.74 3.56 36.13
CA ASP A 30 6.84 3.90 37.06
C ASP A 30 8.06 2.99 36.82
N LYS A 31 7.83 1.68 36.62
CA LYS A 31 8.88 0.73 36.27
C LYS A 31 9.53 1.05 34.92
N ILE A 32 8.74 1.37 33.90
CA ILE A 32 9.25 1.80 32.58
C ILE A 32 10.13 3.06 32.74
N GLN A 33 9.68 4.03 33.52
CA GLN A 33 10.45 5.27 33.75
C GLN A 33 11.81 5.00 34.38
N VAL A 34 11.87 4.07 35.35
CA VAL A 34 13.13 3.61 35.95
C VAL A 34 14.03 2.95 34.89
N ASP A 35 13.47 2.06 34.05
CA ASP A 35 14.23 1.32 33.04
C ASP A 35 14.74 2.24 31.92
N LEU A 36 14.01 3.31 31.61
CA LEU A 36 14.42 4.35 30.66
C LEU A 36 15.59 5.22 31.17
N LYS A 37 15.98 5.12 32.46
CA LYS A 37 17.10 5.88 33.05
C LYS A 37 17.02 7.39 32.83
N GLY A 38 15.80 7.95 32.90
CA GLY A 38 15.55 9.39 32.71
C GLY A 38 15.30 9.80 31.27
N ALA A 39 15.31 8.87 30.29
CA ALA A 39 14.90 9.18 28.93
C ALA A 39 13.38 9.41 28.83
N ASP A 40 12.99 10.33 27.97
CA ASP A 40 11.58 10.70 27.76
C ASP A 40 10.79 9.55 27.13
N PHE A 41 9.71 9.13 27.80
CA PHE A 41 8.82 8.04 27.37
C PHE A 41 8.22 8.30 25.99
N GLN A 42 7.70 9.51 25.75
CA GLN A 42 7.02 9.88 24.50
C GLN A 42 7.99 9.85 23.31
N LYS A 43 9.24 10.24 23.51
CA LYS A 43 10.26 10.25 22.45
C LYS A 43 10.83 8.88 22.15
N ARG A 44 10.85 7.98 23.14
CA ARG A 44 11.54 6.68 23.03
C ARG A 44 10.61 5.54 22.65
N LEU A 45 9.37 5.53 23.14
CA LEU A 45 8.48 4.39 23.06
C LEU A 45 7.20 4.66 22.27
N VAL A 46 6.73 5.91 22.21
CA VAL A 46 5.50 6.24 21.49
C VAL A 46 5.79 6.45 20.01
N TRP A 47 5.11 5.65 19.18
CA TRP A 47 5.23 5.77 17.74
C TRP A 47 4.31 6.90 17.23
N LYS A 48 4.91 7.96 16.72
CA LYS A 48 4.19 9.02 16.01
C LYS A 48 3.96 8.57 14.58
N THR A 49 2.73 8.24 14.24
CA THR A 49 2.36 7.78 12.91
C THR A 49 2.26 8.93 11.92
N ASN A 50 2.21 8.60 10.63
CA ASN A 50 1.87 9.57 9.58
C ASN A 50 0.35 9.75 9.44
N GLU A 51 -0.46 9.00 10.19
CA GLU A 51 -1.92 8.94 10.11
C GLU A 51 -2.62 10.00 11.01
N GLY A 52 -1.87 10.90 11.63
CA GLY A 52 -2.43 11.98 12.47
C GLY A 52 -2.60 11.62 13.95
N PHE A 53 -2.32 10.38 14.35
CA PHE A 53 -2.38 9.94 15.75
C PHE A 53 -1.09 9.23 16.18
N SER A 54 -0.96 9.01 17.49
CA SER A 54 0.19 8.30 18.07
C SER A 54 -0.22 6.94 18.61
N VAL A 55 0.66 5.95 18.43
CA VAL A 55 0.47 4.58 18.90
C VAL A 55 1.30 4.36 20.15
N GLN A 56 0.66 3.86 21.23
CA GLN A 56 1.32 3.55 22.47
C GLN A 56 2.11 2.23 22.37
N PRO A 57 3.18 2.04 23.16
CA PRO A 57 3.97 0.81 23.13
C PRO A 57 3.21 -0.41 23.67
N PHE A 58 2.14 -0.21 24.42
CA PHE A 58 1.23 -1.22 24.94
C PHE A 58 -0.15 -0.62 25.20
N TYR A 59 -1.16 -1.49 25.22
CA TYR A 59 -2.54 -1.16 25.60
C TYR A 59 -3.00 -2.14 26.66
N ARG A 60 -3.80 -1.66 27.59
CA ARG A 60 -4.36 -2.45 28.68
C ARG A 60 -5.89 -2.54 28.55
N ARG A 61 -6.52 -3.34 29.40
CA ARG A 61 -7.97 -3.54 29.41
C ARG A 61 -8.75 -2.24 29.55
N GLU A 62 -8.28 -1.35 30.41
CA GLU A 62 -8.90 -0.05 30.70
C GLU A 62 -8.90 0.92 29.51
N ASP A 63 -7.99 0.73 28.55
CA ASP A 63 -7.98 1.51 27.30
C ASP A 63 -9.12 1.04 26.39
N VAL A 64 -9.30 -0.27 26.28
CA VAL A 64 -10.28 -0.90 25.38
C VAL A 64 -11.71 -0.85 25.93
N GLU A 65 -11.89 -0.88 27.26
CA GLU A 65 -13.22 -0.80 27.89
C GLU A 65 -13.98 0.50 27.53
N LYS A 66 -13.28 1.54 27.10
CA LYS A 66 -13.87 2.82 26.65
C LYS A 66 -14.33 2.78 25.20
N LEU A 67 -13.89 1.79 24.42
CA LEU A 67 -14.18 1.67 23.00
C LEU A 67 -15.52 0.94 22.78
N GLN A 68 -16.20 1.29 21.68
CA GLN A 68 -17.44 0.63 21.31
C GLN A 68 -17.24 -0.58 20.39
N THR A 69 -16.16 -0.60 19.63
CA THR A 69 -15.88 -1.62 18.61
C THR A 69 -15.81 -3.05 19.16
N PRO A 70 -15.25 -3.32 20.37
CA PRO A 70 -15.17 -4.67 20.92
C PRO A 70 -16.53 -5.31 21.21
N ASN A 71 -17.59 -4.51 21.40
CA ASN A 71 -18.93 -4.99 21.75
C ASN A 71 -19.77 -5.38 20.52
N SER A 72 -19.25 -5.17 19.30
CA SER A 72 -19.95 -5.51 18.06
C SER A 72 -19.87 -7.01 17.77
N MET A 73 -20.87 -7.55 17.05
CA MET A 73 -20.89 -8.93 16.62
C MET A 73 -20.66 -9.04 15.10
N PRO A 74 -20.04 -10.14 14.61
CA PRO A 74 -19.84 -10.36 13.19
C PRO A 74 -21.16 -10.34 12.41
N GLY A 75 -21.16 -9.63 11.25
CA GLY A 75 -22.31 -9.54 10.37
C GLY A 75 -23.49 -8.71 10.90
N GLU A 76 -23.32 -7.99 12.02
CA GLU A 76 -24.31 -7.09 12.60
C GLU A 76 -23.88 -5.63 12.46
N TYR A 77 -24.89 -4.74 12.32
CA TYR A 77 -24.66 -3.29 12.25
C TYR A 77 -23.85 -2.81 13.47
N PRO A 78 -22.85 -1.97 13.32
CA PRO A 78 -22.39 -1.28 12.11
C PRO A 78 -21.31 -2.03 11.30
N PHE A 79 -21.23 -3.33 11.33
CA PHE A 79 -20.38 -4.21 10.53
C PHE A 79 -18.86 -4.04 10.75
N VAL A 80 -18.43 -3.46 11.84
CA VAL A 80 -17.00 -3.29 12.15
C VAL A 80 -16.26 -4.63 12.11
N ARG A 81 -16.89 -5.70 12.60
CA ARG A 81 -16.35 -7.06 12.62
C ARG A 81 -16.58 -7.87 11.34
N GLY A 82 -16.95 -7.21 10.25
CA GLY A 82 -17.22 -7.86 8.96
C GLY A 82 -18.69 -7.98 8.63
N THR A 83 -18.99 -8.27 7.36
CA THR A 83 -20.33 -8.41 6.82
C THR A 83 -20.84 -9.85 6.86
N LYS A 84 -19.96 -10.82 7.12
CA LYS A 84 -20.22 -12.26 7.21
C LYS A 84 -20.40 -12.67 8.67
N LYS A 85 -21.13 -13.80 8.91
CA LYS A 85 -21.43 -14.27 10.27
C LYS A 85 -20.74 -15.58 10.64
N THR A 86 -20.51 -16.47 9.67
CA THR A 86 -20.17 -17.88 9.91
C THR A 86 -18.76 -18.25 9.46
N ASP A 87 -18.27 -17.56 8.46
CA ASP A 87 -16.98 -17.84 7.82
C ASP A 87 -16.34 -16.55 7.34
N ASN A 88 -15.10 -16.66 6.89
CA ASN A 88 -14.32 -15.55 6.33
C ASN A 88 -13.93 -15.80 4.86
N VAL A 89 -14.70 -16.59 4.12
CA VAL A 89 -14.42 -16.89 2.71
C VAL A 89 -14.42 -15.62 1.88
N TRP A 90 -13.37 -15.42 1.07
CA TRP A 90 -13.27 -14.34 0.10
C TRP A 90 -13.13 -14.92 -1.30
N TYR A 91 -13.51 -14.14 -2.32
CA TYR A 91 -13.28 -14.48 -3.72
C TYR A 91 -11.83 -14.25 -4.11
N VAL A 92 -11.20 -15.27 -4.68
CA VAL A 92 -9.86 -15.21 -5.26
C VAL A 92 -10.00 -14.66 -6.68
N ARG A 93 -9.74 -13.35 -6.85
CA ARG A 93 -9.99 -12.66 -8.13
C ARG A 93 -8.73 -12.56 -8.98
N GLN A 94 -8.89 -12.84 -10.28
CA GLN A 94 -7.86 -12.60 -11.29
C GLN A 94 -8.37 -11.69 -12.39
N GLU A 95 -7.56 -10.71 -12.79
CA GLU A 95 -7.83 -9.84 -13.93
C GLU A 95 -7.40 -10.50 -15.24
N ILE A 96 -8.20 -10.33 -16.28
CA ILE A 96 -7.99 -10.89 -17.62
C ILE A 96 -8.24 -9.80 -18.66
N ASP A 97 -7.23 -9.53 -19.50
CA ASP A 97 -7.43 -8.65 -20.67
C ASP A 97 -8.27 -9.39 -21.71
N ALA A 98 -9.42 -8.80 -22.02
CA ALA A 98 -10.37 -9.33 -23.00
C ALA A 98 -10.27 -8.61 -24.35
N ALA A 99 -9.06 -8.26 -24.79
CA ALA A 99 -8.85 -7.72 -26.14
C ALA A 99 -9.31 -8.70 -27.24
N ASP A 100 -9.26 -10.01 -26.98
CA ASP A 100 -9.87 -11.06 -27.79
C ASP A 100 -10.74 -11.97 -26.90
N ALA A 101 -12.02 -12.11 -27.25
CA ALA A 101 -12.99 -12.85 -26.43
C ALA A 101 -12.64 -14.33 -26.28
N LYS A 102 -12.17 -15.00 -27.35
CA LYS A 102 -11.86 -16.44 -27.30
C LYS A 102 -10.59 -16.71 -26.50
N VAL A 103 -9.57 -15.87 -26.65
CA VAL A 103 -8.32 -15.98 -25.87
C VAL A 103 -8.60 -15.73 -24.38
N ALA A 104 -9.39 -14.69 -24.07
CA ALA A 104 -9.78 -14.39 -22.69
C ALA A 104 -10.66 -15.48 -22.08
N ASN A 105 -11.58 -16.06 -22.83
CA ASN A 105 -12.41 -17.18 -22.40
C ASN A 105 -11.54 -18.43 -22.09
N ALA A 106 -10.64 -18.79 -22.98
CA ALA A 106 -9.73 -19.93 -22.76
C ALA A 106 -8.87 -19.73 -21.50
N LYS A 107 -8.33 -18.52 -21.28
CA LYS A 107 -7.60 -18.16 -20.06
C LYS A 107 -8.52 -18.22 -18.82
N ALA A 108 -9.75 -17.72 -18.91
CA ALA A 108 -10.70 -17.75 -17.81
C ALA A 108 -11.02 -19.19 -17.38
N LEU A 109 -11.33 -20.08 -18.31
CA LEU A 109 -11.60 -21.49 -18.04
C LEU A 109 -10.37 -22.19 -17.44
N ASP A 110 -9.16 -21.87 -17.91
CA ASP A 110 -7.91 -22.42 -17.37
C ASP A 110 -7.69 -22.00 -15.93
N VAL A 111 -7.86 -20.70 -15.60
CA VAL A 111 -7.63 -20.21 -14.23
C VAL A 111 -8.72 -20.63 -13.24
N LEU A 112 -9.97 -20.80 -13.69
CA LEU A 112 -11.03 -21.40 -12.88
C LEU A 112 -10.68 -22.82 -12.44
N ASN A 113 -10.10 -23.63 -13.34
CA ASN A 113 -9.60 -24.98 -13.01
C ASN A 113 -8.38 -24.95 -12.07
N LYS A 114 -7.80 -23.76 -11.81
CA LYS A 114 -6.63 -23.57 -10.94
C LYS A 114 -6.96 -22.83 -9.63
N GLY A 115 -8.23 -22.82 -9.22
CA GLY A 115 -8.67 -22.32 -7.92
C GLY A 115 -9.10 -20.85 -7.89
N ILE A 116 -9.20 -20.16 -9.05
CA ILE A 116 -9.88 -18.87 -9.15
C ILE A 116 -11.40 -19.09 -9.04
N ASP A 117 -12.07 -18.26 -8.30
CA ASP A 117 -13.53 -18.23 -8.14
C ASP A 117 -14.16 -16.86 -8.47
N SER A 118 -13.32 -15.90 -8.90
CA SER A 118 -13.73 -14.56 -9.34
C SER A 118 -12.92 -14.11 -10.56
N LEU A 119 -13.61 -13.80 -11.65
CA LEU A 119 -13.03 -13.31 -12.89
C LEU A 119 -13.27 -11.81 -13.04
N SER A 120 -12.26 -11.08 -13.52
CA SER A 120 -12.38 -9.65 -13.86
C SER A 120 -11.90 -9.40 -15.29
N PHE A 121 -12.83 -9.09 -16.19
CA PHE A 121 -12.54 -8.89 -17.60
C PHE A 121 -12.41 -7.41 -17.95
N ARG A 122 -11.30 -7.05 -18.60
CA ARG A 122 -11.12 -5.73 -19.22
C ARG A 122 -11.57 -5.79 -20.67
N VAL A 123 -12.78 -5.33 -20.95
CA VAL A 123 -13.40 -5.35 -22.27
C VAL A 123 -13.15 -4.04 -23.00
N PRO A 124 -12.56 -4.02 -24.22
CA PRO A 124 -12.47 -2.81 -25.04
C PRO A 124 -13.85 -2.25 -25.37
N GLY A 125 -14.04 -0.93 -25.27
CA GLY A 125 -15.35 -0.31 -25.46
C GLY A 125 -15.94 -0.51 -26.83
N ASP A 126 -15.12 -0.52 -27.86
CA ASP A 126 -15.50 -0.73 -29.28
C ASP A 126 -15.90 -2.19 -29.58
N LYS A 127 -15.63 -3.12 -28.66
CA LYS A 127 -15.98 -4.55 -28.79
C LYS A 127 -17.21 -4.97 -28.00
N VAL A 128 -17.84 -4.05 -27.29
CA VAL A 128 -19.05 -4.35 -26.51
C VAL A 128 -20.19 -4.75 -27.47
N SER A 129 -20.54 -6.03 -27.47
CA SER A 129 -21.65 -6.58 -28.27
C SER A 129 -22.15 -7.89 -27.67
N ALA A 130 -23.36 -8.30 -28.01
CA ALA A 130 -23.94 -9.57 -27.57
C ALA A 130 -23.09 -10.77 -27.98
N GLU A 131 -22.59 -10.76 -29.23
CA GLU A 131 -21.73 -11.82 -29.75
C GLU A 131 -20.39 -11.92 -28.97
N PHE A 132 -19.76 -10.79 -28.68
CA PHE A 132 -18.53 -10.75 -27.92
C PHE A 132 -18.72 -11.32 -26.51
N VAL A 133 -19.78 -10.90 -25.81
CA VAL A 133 -20.09 -11.39 -24.46
C VAL A 133 -20.42 -12.88 -24.48
N GLU A 134 -21.14 -13.36 -25.47
CA GLU A 134 -21.45 -14.79 -25.63
C GLU A 134 -20.18 -15.63 -25.82
N GLN A 135 -19.23 -15.17 -26.63
CA GLN A 135 -17.94 -15.83 -26.82
C GLN A 135 -17.06 -15.76 -25.56
N LEU A 136 -17.05 -14.59 -24.89
CA LEU A 136 -16.24 -14.38 -23.68
C LEU A 136 -16.69 -15.26 -22.52
N LEU A 137 -18.00 -15.46 -22.37
CA LEU A 137 -18.60 -16.20 -21.25
C LEU A 137 -19.00 -17.64 -21.61
N GLU A 138 -18.60 -18.15 -22.78
CA GLU A 138 -18.89 -19.51 -23.17
C GLU A 138 -18.32 -20.52 -22.15
N GLY A 139 -19.18 -21.41 -21.65
CA GLY A 139 -18.78 -22.42 -20.65
C GLY A 139 -18.56 -21.90 -19.22
N ILE A 140 -18.74 -20.58 -18.97
CA ILE A 140 -18.64 -19.97 -17.64
C ILE A 140 -20.05 -19.82 -17.06
N TYR A 141 -20.28 -20.42 -15.88
CA TYR A 141 -21.55 -20.36 -15.17
C TYR A 141 -21.57 -19.12 -14.24
N CYS A 142 -22.20 -18.03 -14.71
CA CYS A 142 -22.19 -16.74 -14.01
C CYS A 142 -23.03 -16.70 -12.72
N ASP A 143 -23.82 -17.73 -12.44
CA ASP A 143 -24.52 -17.93 -11.18
C ASP A 143 -23.74 -18.80 -10.17
N VAL A 144 -22.50 -19.21 -10.53
CA VAL A 144 -21.57 -19.97 -9.67
C VAL A 144 -20.27 -19.20 -9.46
N VAL A 145 -19.77 -18.57 -10.52
CA VAL A 145 -18.50 -17.80 -10.52
C VAL A 145 -18.82 -16.30 -10.38
N GLU A 146 -18.09 -15.59 -9.56
CA GLU A 146 -18.16 -14.12 -9.53
C GLU A 146 -17.58 -13.54 -10.83
N VAL A 147 -18.33 -12.71 -11.54
CA VAL A 147 -17.93 -12.12 -12.81
C VAL A 147 -17.92 -10.59 -12.75
N ASN A 148 -16.78 -10.01 -13.03
CA ASN A 148 -16.57 -8.56 -12.97
C ASN A 148 -16.08 -8.05 -14.33
N PHE A 149 -16.48 -6.83 -14.68
CA PHE A 149 -16.18 -6.24 -15.98
C PHE A 149 -15.71 -4.81 -15.83
N THR A 150 -14.68 -4.45 -16.56
CA THR A 150 -14.22 -3.07 -16.73
C THR A 150 -14.25 -2.74 -18.21
N THR A 151 -14.83 -1.60 -18.58
CA THR A 151 -14.81 -1.09 -19.95
C THR A 151 -14.67 0.44 -19.97
N CYS A 152 -14.56 1.03 -21.15
CA CYS A 152 -14.65 2.48 -21.28
C CYS A 152 -15.98 2.97 -20.67
N LYS A 153 -15.91 3.97 -19.78
CA LYS A 153 -17.06 4.44 -18.99
C LYS A 153 -18.29 4.84 -19.84
N ARG A 154 -18.07 5.23 -21.12
CA ARG A 154 -19.14 5.55 -22.08
C ARG A 154 -19.92 4.32 -22.56
N HIS A 155 -19.26 3.16 -22.61
CA HIS A 155 -19.87 1.90 -23.07
C HIS A 155 -20.39 1.03 -21.91
N SER A 156 -20.29 1.49 -20.66
CA SER A 156 -20.68 0.69 -19.49
C SER A 156 -22.19 0.39 -19.46
N LEU A 157 -23.05 1.34 -19.87
CA LEU A 157 -24.49 1.10 -19.94
C LEU A 157 -24.87 0.11 -21.08
N GLU A 158 -24.15 0.17 -22.19
CA GLU A 158 -24.32 -0.79 -23.30
C GLU A 158 -23.92 -2.19 -22.84
N LEU A 159 -22.74 -2.31 -22.22
CA LEU A 159 -22.28 -3.57 -21.63
C LEU A 159 -23.28 -4.11 -20.59
N ALA A 160 -23.83 -3.24 -19.72
CA ALA A 160 -24.83 -3.62 -18.74
C ALA A 160 -26.06 -4.27 -19.38
N LYS A 161 -26.59 -3.66 -20.44
CA LYS A 161 -27.75 -4.19 -21.18
C LYS A 161 -27.44 -5.52 -21.89
N VAL A 162 -26.24 -5.64 -22.45
CA VAL A 162 -25.79 -6.89 -23.09
C VAL A 162 -25.65 -8.00 -22.08
N LEU A 163 -25.05 -7.72 -20.90
CA LEU A 163 -24.88 -8.70 -19.84
C LEU A 163 -26.23 -9.18 -19.28
N THR A 164 -27.16 -8.26 -18.98
CA THR A 164 -28.47 -8.65 -18.46
C THR A 164 -29.26 -9.49 -19.45
N ALA A 165 -29.23 -9.14 -20.77
CA ALA A 165 -29.81 -9.94 -21.82
C ALA A 165 -29.16 -11.34 -21.93
N TYR A 166 -27.84 -11.43 -21.78
CA TYR A 166 -27.13 -12.70 -21.74
C TYR A 166 -27.55 -13.56 -20.56
N PHE A 167 -27.63 -12.98 -19.34
CA PHE A 167 -28.05 -13.69 -18.14
C PHE A 167 -29.49 -14.21 -18.26
N GLU A 168 -30.40 -13.43 -18.84
CA GLU A 168 -31.78 -13.83 -19.12
C GLU A 168 -31.85 -14.94 -20.18
N LYS A 169 -31.10 -14.82 -21.28
CA LYS A 169 -30.97 -15.87 -22.31
C LYS A 169 -30.51 -17.21 -21.77
N LYS A 170 -29.59 -17.19 -20.74
CA LYS A 170 -29.07 -18.38 -20.09
C LYS A 170 -29.93 -18.88 -18.94
N GLU A 171 -31.02 -18.19 -18.61
CA GLU A 171 -31.95 -18.51 -17.52
C GLU A 171 -31.26 -18.64 -16.15
N TYR A 172 -30.17 -17.88 -15.91
CA TYR A 172 -29.46 -17.88 -14.65
C TYR A 172 -30.31 -17.32 -13.50
N ASN A 173 -30.14 -17.87 -12.30
CA ASN A 173 -30.81 -17.34 -11.10
C ASN A 173 -30.24 -15.96 -10.74
N LYS A 174 -31.07 -14.90 -10.92
CA LYS A 174 -30.69 -13.49 -10.66
C LYS A 174 -30.17 -13.26 -9.24
N GLU A 175 -30.63 -14.00 -8.23
CA GLU A 175 -30.17 -13.89 -6.85
C GLU A 175 -28.77 -14.49 -6.63
N LYS A 176 -28.33 -15.43 -7.49
CA LYS A 176 -27.03 -16.07 -7.41
C LYS A 176 -25.95 -15.37 -8.23
N ILE A 177 -26.32 -14.52 -9.17
CA ILE A 177 -25.34 -13.78 -9.96
C ILE A 177 -24.65 -12.76 -9.06
N VAL A 178 -23.35 -12.99 -8.84
CA VAL A 178 -22.46 -12.10 -8.08
C VAL A 178 -21.46 -11.48 -9.04
N GLY A 179 -21.25 -10.19 -8.97
CA GLY A 179 -20.27 -9.53 -9.83
C GLY A 179 -20.40 -8.01 -9.86
N SER A 180 -19.73 -7.42 -10.84
CA SER A 180 -19.76 -5.96 -11.02
C SER A 180 -19.47 -5.50 -12.44
N ILE A 181 -19.90 -4.28 -12.73
CA ILE A 181 -19.27 -3.42 -13.75
C ILE A 181 -18.52 -2.33 -12.99
N ASP A 182 -17.21 -2.22 -13.22
CA ASP A 182 -16.35 -1.23 -12.57
C ASP A 182 -16.49 0.13 -13.29
N TRP A 183 -17.65 0.77 -13.04
CA TRP A 183 -17.94 2.09 -13.57
C TRP A 183 -17.67 3.15 -12.51
N ASP A 184 -16.65 3.97 -12.76
CA ASP A 184 -16.20 5.06 -11.91
C ASP A 184 -15.70 6.23 -12.78
N PRO A 185 -16.55 7.14 -13.22
CA PRO A 185 -16.13 8.31 -13.99
C PRO A 185 -15.35 9.33 -13.15
N ILE A 186 -15.58 9.43 -11.84
CA ILE A 186 -14.87 10.38 -10.96
C ILE A 186 -13.36 10.09 -10.95
N GLU A 187 -12.94 8.83 -11.09
CA GLU A 187 -11.53 8.47 -11.26
C GLU A 187 -10.84 9.27 -12.39
N LYS A 188 -11.57 9.60 -13.47
CA LYS A 188 -11.03 10.42 -14.57
C LYS A 188 -10.82 11.89 -14.17
N VAL A 189 -11.61 12.40 -13.25
CA VAL A 189 -11.35 13.74 -12.67
C VAL A 189 -10.06 13.68 -11.87
N VAL A 190 -9.95 12.69 -10.98
CA VAL A 190 -8.81 12.48 -10.09
C VAL A 190 -7.50 12.34 -10.85
N MET A 191 -7.47 11.46 -11.87
CA MET A 191 -6.25 11.04 -12.53
C MET A 191 -5.96 11.77 -13.85
N GLN A 192 -6.96 12.34 -14.50
CA GLN A 192 -6.83 12.91 -15.84
C GLN A 192 -7.34 14.35 -15.95
N GLY A 193 -7.93 14.92 -14.91
CA GLY A 193 -8.50 16.27 -14.91
C GLY A 193 -9.66 16.46 -15.91
N LYS A 194 -10.38 15.37 -16.25
CA LYS A 194 -11.47 15.41 -17.23
C LYS A 194 -12.81 15.71 -16.59
N ASP A 195 -13.62 16.59 -17.20
CA ASP A 195 -15.03 16.75 -16.84
C ASP A 195 -15.80 15.45 -17.11
N VAL A 196 -16.63 15.05 -16.15
CA VAL A 196 -17.38 13.80 -16.18
C VAL A 196 -18.89 13.96 -15.97
N LYS A 197 -19.39 15.20 -16.00
CA LYS A 197 -20.81 15.51 -15.77
C LYS A 197 -21.75 14.70 -16.63
N GLU A 198 -21.48 14.58 -17.92
CA GLU A 198 -22.29 13.77 -18.83
C GLU A 198 -22.24 12.27 -18.50
N LEU A 199 -21.09 11.78 -18.02
CA LEU A 199 -20.95 10.39 -17.64
C LEU A 199 -21.73 10.10 -16.35
N LEU A 200 -21.72 11.01 -15.38
CA LEU A 200 -22.44 10.85 -14.11
C LEU A 200 -23.95 10.71 -14.31
N ALA A 201 -24.50 11.38 -15.32
CA ALA A 201 -25.92 11.29 -15.66
C ALA A 201 -26.38 9.85 -16.07
N VAL A 202 -25.44 8.94 -16.35
CA VAL A 202 -25.74 7.54 -16.74
C VAL A 202 -25.98 6.65 -15.50
N ALA A 203 -25.56 7.07 -14.29
CA ALA A 203 -25.61 6.25 -13.07
C ALA A 203 -27.00 5.69 -12.75
N PRO A 204 -28.10 6.47 -12.78
CA PRO A 204 -29.43 5.93 -12.49
C PRO A 204 -29.86 4.83 -13.47
N ALA A 205 -29.53 4.97 -14.75
CA ALA A 205 -29.85 3.97 -15.77
C ALA A 205 -29.06 2.66 -15.57
N LEU A 206 -27.79 2.73 -15.12
CA LEU A 206 -27.02 1.56 -14.74
C LEU A 206 -27.65 0.83 -13.56
N VAL A 207 -28.03 1.56 -12.52
CA VAL A 207 -28.70 1.00 -11.34
C VAL A 207 -30.03 0.34 -11.70
N GLU A 208 -30.83 1.00 -12.53
CA GLU A 208 -32.12 0.46 -13.01
C GLU A 208 -31.93 -0.83 -13.81
N THR A 209 -30.90 -0.90 -14.66
CA THR A 209 -30.59 -2.10 -15.48
C THR A 209 -30.31 -3.32 -14.59
N PHE A 210 -29.69 -3.14 -13.43
CA PHE A 210 -29.36 -4.24 -12.52
C PHE A 210 -30.26 -4.31 -11.27
N LYS A 211 -31.41 -3.65 -11.23
CA LYS A 211 -32.28 -3.63 -10.05
C LYS A 211 -32.70 -5.01 -9.55
N ASP A 212 -32.96 -5.94 -10.50
CA ASP A 212 -33.39 -7.31 -10.22
C ASP A 212 -32.23 -8.26 -9.88
N TYR A 213 -30.98 -7.78 -9.88
CA TYR A 213 -29.76 -8.55 -9.57
C TYR A 213 -29.18 -8.07 -8.25
N PRO A 214 -29.65 -8.59 -7.09
CA PRO A 214 -29.34 -8.01 -5.77
C PRO A 214 -27.84 -8.05 -5.41
N ASN A 215 -27.10 -8.99 -5.96
CA ASN A 215 -25.68 -9.20 -5.68
C ASN A 215 -24.75 -8.68 -6.79
N PHE A 216 -25.29 -8.01 -7.81
CA PHE A 216 -24.49 -7.38 -8.86
C PHE A 216 -24.37 -5.87 -8.62
N ARG A 217 -23.16 -5.33 -8.68
CA ARG A 217 -22.84 -3.92 -8.45
C ARG A 217 -22.45 -3.22 -9.74
N CYS A 218 -22.80 -1.95 -9.84
CA CYS A 218 -22.57 -1.21 -11.10
C CYS A 218 -22.00 0.20 -10.88
N ILE A 219 -21.77 0.59 -9.64
CA ILE A 219 -21.10 1.84 -9.25
C ILE A 219 -19.87 1.46 -8.44
N THR A 220 -18.72 1.97 -8.81
CA THR A 220 -17.46 1.64 -8.15
C THR A 220 -16.77 2.90 -7.63
N VAL A 221 -16.21 2.81 -6.44
CA VAL A 221 -15.28 3.77 -5.88
C VAL A 221 -13.88 3.17 -6.01
N ASN A 222 -13.04 3.70 -6.88
CA ASN A 222 -11.70 3.15 -7.13
C ASN A 222 -10.61 3.88 -6.35
N SER A 223 -10.66 3.79 -5.00
CA SER A 223 -9.68 4.47 -4.13
C SER A 223 -8.29 3.86 -4.20
N VAL A 224 -8.11 2.69 -4.84
CA VAL A 224 -6.78 2.13 -5.16
C VAL A 224 -5.89 3.16 -5.88
N ALA A 225 -6.49 4.02 -6.71
CA ALA A 225 -5.77 5.10 -7.40
C ALA A 225 -5.10 6.06 -6.42
N LEU A 226 -5.75 6.38 -5.28
CA LEU A 226 -5.20 7.25 -4.24
C LEU A 226 -4.04 6.56 -3.50
N CYS A 227 -4.23 5.29 -3.12
CA CYS A 227 -3.21 4.47 -2.47
C CYS A 227 -1.95 4.35 -3.36
N ASN A 228 -2.14 4.04 -4.65
CA ASN A 228 -1.05 3.95 -5.63
C ASN A 228 -0.40 5.30 -5.96
N SER A 229 -0.98 6.40 -5.51
CA SER A 229 -0.43 7.75 -5.64
C SER A 229 0.20 8.28 -4.34
N GLY A 230 0.40 7.42 -3.35
CA GLY A 230 1.10 7.74 -2.11
C GLY A 230 0.23 8.25 -0.97
N ALA A 231 -1.10 8.24 -1.09
CA ALA A 231 -2.01 8.57 0.01
C ALA A 231 -1.72 7.71 1.26
N TYR A 232 -1.79 8.33 2.44
CA TYR A 232 -1.81 7.60 3.70
C TYR A 232 -3.15 6.88 3.90
N ILE A 233 -3.19 5.95 4.84
CA ILE A 233 -4.38 5.11 5.14
C ILE A 233 -5.60 5.98 5.50
N VAL A 234 -5.42 7.00 6.34
CA VAL A 234 -6.50 7.93 6.72
C VAL A 234 -7.01 8.72 5.52
N GLN A 235 -6.13 9.16 4.63
CA GLN A 235 -6.52 9.89 3.41
C GLN A 235 -7.33 8.98 2.47
N GLU A 236 -6.84 7.77 2.18
CA GLU A 236 -7.60 6.82 1.36
C GLU A 236 -8.97 6.53 1.99
N LEU A 237 -9.03 6.27 3.31
CA LEU A 237 -10.27 5.98 4.03
C LEU A 237 -11.26 7.14 3.94
N GLY A 238 -10.85 8.35 4.30
CA GLY A 238 -11.74 9.52 4.31
C GLY A 238 -12.22 9.88 2.91
N TYR A 239 -11.32 9.92 1.93
CA TYR A 239 -11.68 10.22 0.55
C TYR A 239 -12.52 9.12 -0.11
N ALA A 240 -12.26 7.84 0.16
CA ALA A 240 -13.10 6.75 -0.35
C ALA A 240 -14.54 6.85 0.17
N LEU A 241 -14.72 7.21 1.44
CA LEU A 241 -16.04 7.41 2.04
C LEU A 241 -16.76 8.61 1.41
N SER A 242 -16.08 9.75 1.23
CA SER A 242 -16.66 10.92 0.56
C SER A 242 -16.99 10.63 -0.91
N TRP A 243 -16.15 9.89 -1.60
CA TRP A 243 -16.38 9.46 -2.99
C TRP A 243 -17.61 8.54 -3.08
N GLY A 244 -17.73 7.58 -2.14
CA GLY A 244 -18.91 6.72 -2.05
C GLY A 244 -20.19 7.51 -1.73
N ASN A 245 -20.10 8.50 -0.80
CA ASN A 245 -21.19 9.37 -0.44
C ASN A 245 -21.65 10.25 -1.61
N GLU A 246 -20.71 10.78 -2.40
CA GLU A 246 -21.00 11.54 -3.63
C GLU A 246 -21.87 10.73 -4.60
N TYR A 247 -21.51 9.46 -4.86
CA TYR A 247 -22.36 8.60 -5.72
C TYR A 247 -23.71 8.29 -5.09
N LEU A 248 -23.74 8.01 -3.79
CA LEU A 248 -24.98 7.70 -3.08
C LEU A 248 -25.94 8.90 -3.12
N GLN A 249 -25.44 10.10 -2.83
CA GLN A 249 -26.21 11.33 -2.86
C GLN A 249 -26.77 11.59 -4.27
N GLN A 250 -25.92 11.55 -5.29
CA GLN A 250 -26.35 11.78 -6.68
C GLN A 250 -27.43 10.79 -7.15
N LEU A 251 -27.35 9.51 -6.73
CA LEU A 251 -28.35 8.52 -7.06
C LEU A 251 -29.68 8.79 -6.34
N VAL A 252 -29.63 9.17 -5.08
CA VAL A 252 -30.82 9.50 -4.28
C VAL A 252 -31.49 10.78 -4.83
N ASP A 253 -30.72 11.80 -5.16
CA ASP A 253 -31.22 13.05 -5.78
C ASP A 253 -31.85 12.80 -7.15
N ALA A 254 -31.37 11.78 -7.88
CA ALA A 254 -31.97 11.33 -9.14
C ALA A 254 -33.21 10.44 -8.93
N GLY A 255 -33.67 10.22 -7.69
CA GLY A 255 -34.88 9.47 -7.35
C GLY A 255 -34.68 7.96 -7.20
N VAL A 256 -33.42 7.46 -7.15
CA VAL A 256 -33.16 6.05 -6.86
C VAL A 256 -33.38 5.79 -5.36
N GLU A 257 -34.10 4.72 -5.04
CA GLU A 257 -34.40 4.37 -3.65
C GLU A 257 -33.09 4.07 -2.87
N PRO A 258 -32.88 4.65 -1.66
CA PRO A 258 -31.61 4.57 -0.95
C PRO A 258 -31.07 3.15 -0.71
N THR A 259 -31.97 2.19 -0.40
CA THR A 259 -31.56 0.78 -0.23
C THR A 259 -30.98 0.19 -1.50
N LEU A 260 -31.60 0.50 -2.67
CA LEU A 260 -31.11 0.05 -3.96
C LEU A 260 -29.79 0.74 -4.31
N ALA A 261 -29.72 2.07 -4.17
CA ALA A 261 -28.53 2.85 -4.46
C ALA A 261 -27.31 2.34 -3.69
N ALA A 262 -27.43 2.20 -2.37
CA ALA A 262 -26.33 1.73 -1.51
C ALA A 262 -25.88 0.30 -1.87
N LYS A 263 -26.81 -0.61 -2.19
CA LYS A 263 -26.49 -1.99 -2.60
C LYS A 263 -25.76 -2.09 -3.94
N LYS A 264 -25.80 -1.06 -4.79
CA LYS A 264 -25.14 -1.05 -6.10
C LYS A 264 -23.74 -0.46 -6.07
N ILE A 265 -23.32 0.09 -4.93
CA ILE A 265 -21.98 0.65 -4.75
C ILE A 265 -21.01 -0.43 -4.26
N LYS A 266 -19.81 -0.43 -4.83
CA LYS A 266 -18.66 -1.27 -4.48
C LYS A 266 -17.42 -0.38 -4.30
N PHE A 267 -16.52 -0.79 -3.43
CA PHE A 267 -15.25 -0.13 -3.20
C PHE A 267 -14.08 -1.02 -3.63
N ASN A 268 -13.22 -0.51 -4.51
CA ASN A 268 -11.90 -1.05 -4.73
C ASN A 268 -10.92 -0.23 -3.87
N MET A 269 -10.33 -0.85 -2.85
CA MET A 269 -9.43 -0.19 -1.92
C MET A 269 -8.04 -0.81 -1.98
N GLY A 270 -7.01 0.03 -1.88
CA GLY A 270 -5.62 -0.42 -1.82
C GLY A 270 -5.30 -1.16 -0.52
N ILE A 271 -4.24 -1.94 -0.53
CA ILE A 271 -3.63 -2.50 0.67
C ILE A 271 -2.15 -2.19 0.62
N SER A 272 -1.65 -1.49 1.64
CA SER A 272 -0.27 -1.11 1.79
C SER A 272 0.49 -2.05 2.75
N GLU A 273 1.74 -1.72 3.01
CA GLU A 273 2.66 -2.50 3.84
C GLU A 273 2.35 -2.49 5.34
N ASN A 274 1.50 -1.57 5.82
CA ASN A 274 1.26 -1.41 7.25
C ASN A 274 0.22 -2.40 7.79
N TYR A 275 0.66 -3.62 8.07
CA TYR A 275 -0.13 -4.81 8.31
C TYR A 275 -1.34 -4.63 9.24
N PHE A 276 -1.13 -4.16 10.46
CA PHE A 276 -2.22 -4.03 11.44
C PHE A 276 -3.11 -2.81 11.18
N MET A 277 -2.54 -1.73 10.65
CA MET A 277 -3.33 -0.56 10.28
C MET A 277 -4.23 -0.86 9.08
N GLU A 278 -3.78 -1.68 8.13
CA GLU A 278 -4.62 -2.13 7.01
C GLU A 278 -5.79 -2.99 7.48
N ILE A 279 -5.60 -3.90 8.43
CA ILE A 279 -6.70 -4.64 9.07
C ILE A 279 -7.69 -3.65 9.71
N ALA A 280 -7.18 -2.70 10.47
CA ALA A 280 -7.98 -1.68 11.14
C ALA A 280 -8.69 -0.74 10.16
N LYS A 281 -8.08 -0.39 9.02
CA LYS A 281 -8.69 0.42 7.95
C LYS A 281 -9.99 -0.19 7.45
N PHE A 282 -9.98 -1.46 7.09
CA PHE A 282 -11.21 -2.12 6.58
C PHE A 282 -12.28 -2.28 7.65
N ARG A 283 -11.90 -2.47 8.91
CA ARG A 283 -12.82 -2.48 10.04
C ARG A 283 -13.49 -1.11 10.21
N ALA A 284 -12.68 -0.03 10.21
CA ALA A 284 -13.15 1.35 10.28
C ALA A 284 -14.02 1.73 9.07
N ALA A 285 -13.60 1.36 7.85
CA ALA A 285 -14.32 1.65 6.61
C ALA A 285 -15.74 1.10 6.63
N ARG A 286 -15.93 -0.17 7.01
CA ARG A 286 -17.26 -0.78 7.09
C ARG A 286 -18.17 -0.08 8.10
N MET A 287 -17.62 0.27 9.26
CA MET A 287 -18.36 0.95 10.32
C MET A 287 -18.79 2.35 9.88
N LEU A 288 -17.87 3.14 9.36
CA LEU A 288 -18.16 4.50 8.92
C LEU A 288 -19.11 4.53 7.73
N TRP A 289 -18.92 3.64 6.74
CA TRP A 289 -19.84 3.51 5.62
C TRP A 289 -21.26 3.14 6.08
N ALA A 290 -21.36 2.24 7.07
CA ALA A 290 -22.66 1.88 7.64
C ALA A 290 -23.35 3.10 8.30
N TYR A 291 -22.60 3.96 8.97
CA TYR A 291 -23.13 5.20 9.54
C TYR A 291 -23.59 6.18 8.47
N ILE A 292 -22.81 6.36 7.38
CA ILE A 292 -23.18 7.22 6.27
C ILE A 292 -24.48 6.73 5.62
N VAL A 293 -24.53 5.46 5.19
CA VAL A 293 -25.72 4.90 4.52
C VAL A 293 -26.96 4.99 5.40
N LYS A 294 -26.81 4.83 6.73
CA LYS A 294 -27.92 4.90 7.67
C LYS A 294 -28.62 6.27 7.68
N GLN A 295 -27.90 7.36 7.35
CA GLN A 295 -28.48 8.71 7.27
C GLN A 295 -29.47 8.88 6.12
N TYR A 296 -29.37 8.01 5.09
CA TYR A 296 -30.31 7.97 3.98
C TYR A 296 -31.55 7.14 4.25
N GLU A 297 -31.74 6.65 5.48
CA GLU A 297 -32.91 5.89 5.95
C GLU A 297 -33.25 4.65 5.06
N PRO A 298 -32.28 3.76 4.79
CA PRO A 298 -32.55 2.57 3.99
C PRO A 298 -33.56 1.65 4.69
N LYS A 299 -34.35 0.89 3.90
CA LYS A 299 -35.39 -0.01 4.40
C LYS A 299 -34.86 -1.19 5.25
N CYS A 300 -33.58 -1.50 5.13
CA CYS A 300 -32.93 -2.57 5.91
C CYS A 300 -31.45 -2.23 6.19
N ASP A 301 -30.94 -2.70 7.33
CA ASP A 301 -29.52 -2.57 7.67
C ASP A 301 -28.60 -3.34 6.69
N CYS A 302 -29.17 -4.27 5.94
CA CYS A 302 -28.43 -5.01 4.92
C CYS A 302 -27.85 -4.10 3.80
N ALA A 303 -28.48 -2.94 3.56
CA ALA A 303 -27.98 -1.93 2.61
C ALA A 303 -26.74 -1.20 3.13
N CYS A 304 -26.55 -1.14 4.45
CA CYS A 304 -25.38 -0.50 5.07
C CYS A 304 -24.10 -1.35 4.98
N LYS A 305 -24.17 -2.57 4.44
CA LYS A 305 -23.00 -3.43 4.27
C LYS A 305 -22.10 -2.90 3.15
N MET A 306 -20.88 -2.52 3.48
CA MET A 306 -19.87 -2.12 2.50
C MET A 306 -19.36 -3.34 1.73
N CYS A 307 -19.42 -3.30 0.41
CA CYS A 307 -18.82 -4.31 -0.46
C CYS A 307 -17.40 -3.86 -0.84
N VAL A 308 -16.38 -4.58 -0.41
CA VAL A 308 -14.98 -4.22 -0.60
C VAL A 308 -14.24 -5.28 -1.41
N ASN A 309 -13.65 -4.86 -2.53
CA ASN A 309 -12.59 -5.56 -3.23
C ASN A 309 -11.25 -4.93 -2.85
N ALA A 310 -10.34 -5.72 -2.32
CA ALA A 310 -9.02 -5.25 -1.93
C ALA A 310 -7.99 -5.56 -3.02
N VAL A 311 -7.09 -4.61 -3.29
CA VAL A 311 -6.04 -4.74 -4.32
C VAL A 311 -4.69 -4.43 -3.67
N THR A 312 -3.72 -5.33 -3.80
CA THR A 312 -2.37 -5.06 -3.30
C THR A 312 -1.74 -3.90 -4.06
N THR A 313 -1.13 -2.97 -3.32
CA THR A 313 -0.62 -1.72 -3.91
C THR A 313 0.60 -1.96 -4.79
N SER A 314 0.74 -1.16 -5.85
CA SER A 314 1.97 -1.08 -6.64
C SER A 314 2.91 0.03 -6.16
N TYR A 315 2.47 0.90 -5.25
CA TYR A 315 3.21 2.06 -4.78
C TYR A 315 4.56 1.70 -4.14
N ASN A 316 4.59 0.62 -3.34
CA ASN A 316 5.77 0.11 -2.65
C ASN A 316 6.55 -0.95 -3.44
N MET A 317 6.10 -1.33 -4.65
CA MET A 317 6.81 -2.29 -5.50
C MET A 317 8.06 -1.68 -6.14
N THR A 318 9.07 -2.53 -6.37
CA THR A 318 10.40 -2.15 -6.87
C THR A 318 10.77 -2.94 -8.12
N ILE A 319 11.61 -2.35 -9.00
CA ILE A 319 12.17 -3.07 -10.16
C ILE A 319 13.47 -3.80 -9.80
N PHE A 320 14.21 -3.29 -8.80
CA PHE A 320 15.37 -3.96 -8.23
C PHE A 320 14.94 -4.80 -7.03
N ASP A 321 15.61 -5.92 -6.84
CA ASP A 321 15.24 -6.93 -5.85
C ASP A 321 13.75 -7.31 -5.96
N ALA A 322 13.29 -7.48 -7.20
CA ALA A 322 11.88 -7.59 -7.55
C ALA A 322 11.16 -8.75 -6.88
N HIS A 323 11.86 -9.83 -6.50
CA HIS A 323 11.26 -10.95 -5.77
C HIS A 323 10.83 -10.57 -4.35
N VAL A 324 11.35 -9.48 -3.77
CA VAL A 324 10.84 -8.95 -2.50
C VAL A 324 9.40 -8.44 -2.64
N ASN A 325 8.96 -8.08 -3.84
CA ASN A 325 7.55 -7.75 -4.10
C ASN A 325 6.59 -8.93 -3.77
N LEU A 326 7.06 -10.19 -3.89
CA LEU A 326 6.29 -11.37 -3.47
C LEU A 326 6.02 -11.37 -1.96
N LEU A 327 7.02 -10.96 -1.17
CA LEU A 327 6.90 -10.88 0.28
C LEU A 327 5.96 -9.73 0.68
N ARG A 328 6.05 -8.59 -0.02
CA ARG A 328 5.15 -7.44 0.20
C ARG A 328 3.71 -7.82 -0.07
N SER A 329 3.42 -8.29 -1.29
CA SER A 329 2.06 -8.68 -1.69
C SER A 329 1.49 -9.82 -0.85
N GLN A 330 2.33 -10.74 -0.33
CA GLN A 330 1.88 -11.79 0.60
C GLN A 330 1.38 -11.20 1.92
N THR A 331 2.13 -10.29 2.55
CA THR A 331 1.72 -9.67 3.83
C THR A 331 0.51 -8.75 3.65
N GLU A 332 0.42 -8.03 2.53
CA GLU A 332 -0.74 -7.23 2.14
C GLU A 332 -1.99 -8.11 1.98
N THR A 333 -1.85 -9.22 1.25
CA THR A 333 -2.95 -10.20 1.07
C THR A 333 -3.41 -10.80 2.41
N MET A 334 -2.47 -11.07 3.34
CA MET A 334 -2.81 -11.52 4.69
C MET A 334 -3.64 -10.48 5.44
N SER A 335 -3.26 -9.20 5.38
CA SER A 335 -4.01 -8.11 6.02
C SER A 335 -5.44 -8.04 5.48
N ALA A 336 -5.63 -8.13 4.17
CA ALA A 336 -6.94 -8.12 3.52
C ALA A 336 -7.81 -9.31 3.94
N ALA A 337 -7.23 -10.52 3.91
CA ALA A 337 -7.94 -11.75 4.29
C ALA A 337 -8.40 -11.69 5.75
N LEU A 338 -7.52 -11.31 6.68
CA LEU A 338 -7.84 -11.16 8.10
C LEU A 338 -8.85 -10.03 8.36
N ALA A 339 -8.81 -8.99 7.55
CA ALA A 339 -9.76 -7.88 7.62
C ALA A 339 -11.17 -8.24 7.11
N GLY A 340 -11.35 -9.40 6.48
CA GLY A 340 -12.66 -9.91 6.07
C GLY A 340 -13.25 -9.21 4.84
N VAL A 341 -12.44 -8.86 3.85
CA VAL A 341 -12.90 -8.29 2.57
C VAL A 341 -13.69 -9.30 1.72
N HIS A 342 -14.39 -8.83 0.68
CA HIS A 342 -15.23 -9.70 -0.17
C HIS A 342 -14.41 -10.43 -1.23
N SER A 343 -13.46 -9.74 -1.84
CA SER A 343 -12.57 -10.30 -2.85
C SER A 343 -11.19 -9.64 -2.77
N ILE A 344 -10.18 -10.33 -3.29
CA ILE A 344 -8.81 -9.84 -3.30
C ILE A 344 -8.23 -9.98 -4.71
N VAL A 345 -7.55 -8.94 -5.16
CA VAL A 345 -6.67 -8.97 -6.34
C VAL A 345 -5.24 -8.81 -5.86
N VAL A 346 -4.38 -9.75 -6.20
CA VAL A 346 -2.94 -9.66 -5.94
C VAL A 346 -2.25 -9.22 -7.22
N THR A 347 -1.60 -8.06 -7.15
CA THR A 347 -0.78 -7.55 -8.26
C THR A 347 0.45 -8.45 -8.43
N PRO A 348 0.70 -9.02 -9.61
CA PRO A 348 1.89 -9.81 -9.87
C PRO A 348 3.19 -9.03 -9.60
N PHE A 349 4.20 -9.70 -9.07
CA PHE A 349 5.44 -9.06 -8.60
C PHE A 349 6.23 -8.32 -9.68
N ASP A 350 6.04 -8.69 -10.92
CA ASP A 350 6.70 -8.15 -12.12
C ASP A 350 5.90 -7.01 -12.80
N ALA A 351 4.67 -6.76 -12.40
CA ALA A 351 3.76 -5.80 -13.04
C ALA A 351 4.31 -4.36 -13.14
N VAL A 352 5.32 -4.01 -12.35
CA VAL A 352 5.93 -2.66 -12.36
C VAL A 352 7.07 -2.50 -13.36
N TYR A 353 7.52 -3.58 -14.02
CA TYR A 353 8.59 -3.53 -15.01
C TYR A 353 8.34 -4.36 -16.29
N GLU A 354 7.36 -5.25 -16.29
CA GLU A 354 6.95 -6.01 -17.49
C GLU A 354 5.46 -6.36 -17.45
N THR A 355 4.93 -6.82 -18.57
CA THR A 355 3.58 -7.38 -18.60
C THR A 355 3.60 -8.73 -17.89
N PRO A 356 2.75 -8.95 -16.86
CA PRO A 356 2.68 -10.22 -16.16
C PRO A 356 2.47 -11.41 -17.09
N ASN A 357 3.11 -12.51 -16.75
CA ASN A 357 3.04 -13.77 -17.49
C ASN A 357 2.42 -14.88 -16.64
N ASP A 358 2.24 -16.07 -17.23
CA ASP A 358 1.61 -17.20 -16.53
C ASP A 358 2.32 -17.59 -15.23
N PHE A 359 3.63 -17.39 -15.13
CA PHE A 359 4.38 -17.67 -13.91
C PHE A 359 4.06 -16.67 -12.79
N SER A 360 4.17 -15.38 -13.08
CA SER A 360 3.93 -14.33 -12.09
C SER A 360 2.45 -14.27 -11.66
N GLU A 361 1.52 -14.44 -12.59
CA GLU A 361 0.09 -14.56 -12.30
C GLU A 361 -0.23 -15.80 -11.45
N ARG A 362 0.44 -16.93 -11.73
CA ARG A 362 0.31 -18.15 -10.91
C ARG A 362 0.77 -17.91 -9.47
N ILE A 363 1.89 -17.24 -9.27
CA ILE A 363 2.38 -16.93 -7.92
C ILE A 363 1.39 -16.00 -7.20
N ALA A 364 0.91 -14.94 -7.85
CA ALA A 364 -0.06 -14.01 -7.29
C ALA A 364 -1.35 -14.72 -6.84
N ARG A 365 -1.87 -15.64 -7.66
CA ARG A 365 -3.01 -16.48 -7.30
C ARG A 365 -2.71 -17.40 -6.13
N ASN A 366 -1.56 -18.09 -6.17
CA ASN A 366 -1.18 -19.05 -5.14
C ASN A 366 -0.95 -18.41 -3.77
N GLN A 367 -0.58 -17.14 -3.69
CA GLN A 367 -0.51 -16.41 -2.43
C GLN A 367 -1.87 -16.43 -1.70
N GLN A 368 -2.98 -16.21 -2.41
CA GLN A 368 -4.32 -16.28 -1.83
C GLN A 368 -4.74 -17.70 -1.49
N LEU A 369 -4.47 -18.65 -2.40
CA LEU A 369 -4.83 -20.07 -2.20
C LEU A 369 -4.07 -20.66 -1.00
N LEU A 370 -2.81 -20.32 -0.80
CA LEU A 370 -2.02 -20.69 0.38
C LEU A 370 -2.72 -20.23 1.68
N LEU A 371 -3.17 -18.97 1.72
CA LEU A 371 -3.86 -18.42 2.89
C LEU A 371 -5.21 -19.10 3.14
N LYS A 372 -5.90 -19.51 2.10
CA LYS A 372 -7.21 -20.16 2.17
C LYS A 372 -7.10 -21.65 2.51
N GLU A 373 -6.29 -22.39 1.78
CA GLU A 373 -6.24 -23.86 1.84
C GLU A 373 -5.26 -24.42 2.89
N GLU A 374 -4.12 -23.75 3.12
CA GLU A 374 -3.11 -24.21 4.06
C GLU A 374 -3.14 -23.44 5.39
N CYS A 375 -3.33 -22.11 5.35
CA CYS A 375 -3.36 -21.28 6.55
C CYS A 375 -4.77 -21.16 7.16
N HIS A 376 -5.82 -21.56 6.45
CA HIS A 376 -7.21 -21.58 6.92
C HIS A 376 -7.74 -20.23 7.42
N PHE A 377 -7.33 -19.12 6.80
CA PHE A 377 -7.80 -17.77 7.16
C PHE A 377 -9.28 -17.55 6.82
N ASP A 378 -9.86 -18.41 6.01
CA ASP A 378 -11.28 -18.42 5.63
C ASP A 378 -12.20 -18.96 6.72
N LYS A 379 -11.69 -19.59 7.79
CA LYS A 379 -12.49 -20.30 8.80
C LYS A 379 -12.97 -19.42 9.95
N VAL A 380 -12.30 -18.29 10.22
CA VAL A 380 -12.58 -17.46 11.39
C VAL A 380 -12.91 -16.03 10.98
N VAL A 381 -14.10 -15.57 11.39
CA VAL A 381 -14.53 -14.18 11.17
C VAL A 381 -13.81 -13.25 12.12
N ASP A 382 -13.16 -12.19 11.59
CA ASP A 382 -12.50 -11.13 12.34
C ASP A 382 -11.63 -11.65 13.52
N PRO A 383 -10.58 -12.41 13.22
CA PRO A 383 -9.70 -12.97 14.26
C PRO A 383 -8.91 -11.87 15.01
N ALA A 384 -8.86 -10.65 14.47
CA ALA A 384 -8.22 -9.50 15.09
C ALA A 384 -9.07 -8.88 16.22
N SER A 385 -10.37 -9.21 16.31
CA SER A 385 -11.25 -8.68 17.35
C SER A 385 -10.79 -9.06 18.75
N GLY A 386 -10.89 -8.11 19.67
CA GLY A 386 -10.44 -8.25 21.05
C GLY A 386 -8.95 -8.05 21.25
N SER A 387 -8.17 -7.89 20.19
CA SER A 387 -6.79 -7.37 20.29
C SER A 387 -6.85 -5.90 20.69
N TYR A 388 -6.36 -5.57 21.86
CA TYR A 388 -6.37 -4.18 22.37
C TYR A 388 -5.75 -3.21 21.37
N TYR A 389 -4.66 -3.62 20.76
CA TYR A 389 -3.95 -2.84 19.73
C TYR A 389 -4.80 -2.60 18.49
N VAL A 390 -5.43 -3.64 17.93
CA VAL A 390 -6.24 -3.51 16.71
C VAL A 390 -7.55 -2.74 16.96
N GLU A 391 -8.18 -2.93 18.12
CA GLU A 391 -9.40 -2.17 18.48
C GLU A 391 -9.07 -0.67 18.60
N GLU A 392 -7.95 -0.31 19.22
CA GLU A 392 -7.50 1.09 19.32
C GLU A 392 -7.15 1.67 17.96
N LEU A 393 -6.39 0.93 17.12
CA LEU A 393 -6.10 1.35 15.76
C LEU A 393 -7.39 1.56 14.94
N THR A 394 -8.38 0.66 15.07
CA THR A 394 -9.66 0.77 14.38
C THR A 394 -10.38 2.07 14.76
N THR A 395 -10.41 2.37 16.06
CA THR A 395 -11.07 3.59 16.59
C THR A 395 -10.32 4.85 16.17
N SER A 396 -8.98 4.84 16.25
CA SER A 396 -8.15 5.98 15.86
C SER A 396 -8.28 6.28 14.37
N LEU A 397 -8.18 5.26 13.51
CA LEU A 397 -8.36 5.42 12.05
C LEU A 397 -9.79 5.86 11.70
N ALA A 398 -10.79 5.32 12.39
CA ALA A 398 -12.18 5.76 12.20
C ALA A 398 -12.35 7.24 12.56
N THR A 399 -11.74 7.68 13.66
CA THR A 399 -11.81 9.07 14.12
C THR A 399 -11.16 10.03 13.12
N GLU A 400 -9.94 9.73 12.67
CA GLU A 400 -9.23 10.60 11.73
C GLU A 400 -9.85 10.53 10.32
N GLY A 401 -10.25 9.32 9.86
CA GLY A 401 -10.96 9.17 8.58
C GLY A 401 -12.30 9.88 8.55
N TRP A 402 -13.03 9.90 9.69
CA TRP A 402 -14.27 10.67 9.82
C TRP A 402 -14.05 12.18 9.77
N LYS A 403 -12.99 12.68 10.40
CA LYS A 403 -12.60 14.10 10.27
C LYS A 403 -12.29 14.49 8.83
N GLN A 404 -11.56 13.60 8.11
CA GLN A 404 -11.26 13.84 6.70
C GLN A 404 -12.53 13.83 5.84
N PHE A 405 -13.46 12.91 6.10
CA PHE A 405 -14.78 12.87 5.46
C PHE A 405 -15.55 14.17 5.69
N LEU A 406 -15.70 14.60 6.94
CA LEU A 406 -16.43 15.84 7.28
C LEU A 406 -15.83 17.07 6.63
N LYS A 407 -14.50 17.17 6.57
CA LYS A 407 -13.82 18.26 5.87
C LYS A 407 -14.22 18.34 4.41
N VAL A 408 -14.30 17.21 3.72
CA VAL A 408 -14.73 17.17 2.31
C VAL A 408 -16.21 17.55 2.15
N GLU A 409 -17.07 17.10 3.06
CA GLU A 409 -18.49 17.46 3.04
C GLU A 409 -18.71 18.98 3.29
N GLU A 410 -17.90 19.59 4.17
CA GLU A 410 -17.90 21.05 4.40
C GLU A 410 -17.46 21.83 3.15
N GLU A 411 -16.63 21.27 2.28
CA GLU A 411 -16.23 21.84 1.00
C GLU A 411 -17.31 21.69 -0.10
N GLY A 412 -18.42 21.03 0.19
CA GLY A 412 -19.54 20.81 -0.74
C GLY A 412 -19.55 19.44 -1.40
N GLY A 413 -18.86 18.47 -0.82
CA GLY A 413 -18.77 17.08 -1.27
C GLY A 413 -17.52 16.78 -2.11
N PHE A 414 -17.35 15.50 -2.44
CA PHE A 414 -16.10 15.02 -3.04
C PHE A 414 -15.83 15.59 -4.43
N LEU A 415 -16.85 15.71 -5.28
CA LEU A 415 -16.69 16.28 -6.61
C LEU A 415 -16.34 17.78 -6.56
N ALA A 416 -16.94 18.54 -5.63
CA ALA A 416 -16.61 19.95 -5.43
C ALA A 416 -15.16 20.13 -4.97
N ALA A 417 -14.70 19.32 -4.01
CA ALA A 417 -13.32 19.30 -3.54
C ALA A 417 -12.31 18.93 -4.64
N LEU A 418 -12.66 17.98 -5.52
CA LEU A 418 -11.84 17.63 -6.69
C LEU A 418 -11.77 18.78 -7.71
N LEU A 419 -12.87 19.46 -7.99
CA LEU A 419 -12.89 20.61 -8.91
C LEU A 419 -12.12 21.80 -8.35
N ALA A 420 -12.13 21.99 -7.03
CA ALA A 420 -11.29 22.96 -6.32
C ALA A 420 -9.80 22.56 -6.28
N GLY A 421 -9.49 21.28 -6.46
CA GLY A 421 -8.12 20.74 -6.43
C GLY A 421 -7.59 20.42 -5.04
N THR A 422 -8.41 20.51 -3.99
CA THR A 422 -7.97 20.34 -2.58
C THR A 422 -7.55 18.89 -2.30
N VAL A 423 -8.25 17.91 -2.86
CA VAL A 423 -7.90 16.48 -2.74
C VAL A 423 -6.58 16.18 -3.42
N GLN A 424 -6.40 16.69 -4.64
CA GLN A 424 -5.18 16.47 -5.43
C GLN A 424 -3.97 17.12 -4.75
N ASP A 425 -4.10 18.35 -4.27
CA ASP A 425 -3.03 19.06 -3.56
C ASP A 425 -2.61 18.31 -2.29
N ASP A 426 -3.58 17.80 -1.51
CA ASP A 426 -3.30 17.06 -0.28
C ASP A 426 -2.54 15.74 -0.55
N ILE A 427 -2.96 14.97 -1.56
CA ILE A 427 -2.31 13.71 -1.91
C ILE A 427 -0.94 13.94 -2.56
N ASN A 428 -0.82 14.93 -3.46
CA ASN A 428 0.46 15.27 -4.08
C ASN A 428 1.48 15.73 -3.03
N ALA A 429 1.07 16.59 -2.08
CA ALA A 429 1.94 17.01 -0.98
C ALA A 429 2.36 15.83 -0.08
N THR A 430 1.46 14.88 0.16
CA THR A 430 1.78 13.64 0.90
C THR A 430 2.78 12.79 0.13
N ASN A 431 2.59 12.60 -1.17
CA ASN A 431 3.51 11.84 -2.01
C ASN A 431 4.91 12.47 -2.05
N GLU A 432 5.01 13.79 -2.25
CA GLU A 432 6.28 14.53 -2.19
C GLU A 432 6.99 14.35 -0.85
N LYS A 433 6.23 14.43 0.25
CA LYS A 433 6.76 14.20 1.61
C LYS A 433 7.28 12.77 1.78
N ARG A 434 6.59 11.75 1.27
CA ARG A 434 7.03 10.36 1.31
C ARG A 434 8.30 10.15 0.49
N HIS A 435 8.38 10.70 -0.71
CA HIS A 435 9.61 10.69 -1.52
C HIS A 435 10.79 11.36 -0.80
N LEU A 436 10.56 12.50 -0.14
CA LEU A 436 11.58 13.14 0.69
C LEU A 436 12.00 12.26 1.89
N HIS A 437 11.03 11.59 2.53
CA HIS A 437 11.33 10.65 3.62
C HIS A 437 12.13 9.44 3.12
N ALA A 438 11.80 8.91 1.94
CA ALA A 438 12.58 7.83 1.32
C ALA A 438 14.01 8.32 0.98
N ALA A 439 14.14 9.51 0.39
CA ALA A 439 15.44 10.12 0.09
C ALA A 439 16.31 10.35 1.33
N GLN A 440 15.70 10.64 2.49
CA GLN A 440 16.36 10.83 3.78
C GLN A 440 16.47 9.54 4.62
N ARG A 441 16.09 8.38 4.10
CA ARG A 441 16.05 7.10 4.81
C ARG A 441 15.22 7.16 6.11
N ARG A 442 14.12 7.90 6.11
CA ARG A 442 13.10 7.90 7.16
C ARG A 442 11.95 6.94 6.82
N GLU A 443 11.71 6.73 5.54
CA GLU A 443 10.84 5.69 4.99
C GLU A 443 11.72 4.69 4.22
N PHE A 444 11.68 3.41 4.63
CA PHE A 444 12.57 2.39 4.09
C PHE A 444 11.89 1.60 2.98
N ILE A 445 12.64 1.36 1.92
CA ILE A 445 12.27 0.48 0.82
C ILE A 445 13.36 -0.58 0.73
N LEU A 446 13.05 -1.78 1.24
CA LEU A 446 13.98 -2.90 1.25
C LEU A 446 14.43 -3.24 -0.18
N GLY A 447 15.72 -3.46 -0.35
CA GLY A 447 16.30 -3.71 -1.68
C GLY A 447 16.56 -2.45 -2.53
N THR A 448 16.12 -1.26 -2.08
CA THR A 448 16.27 0.01 -2.79
C THR A 448 17.13 1.02 -2.01
N ASN A 449 16.57 1.71 -1.01
CA ASN A 449 17.32 2.65 -0.17
C ASN A 449 17.87 2.01 1.12
N GLN A 450 17.49 0.75 1.38
CA GLN A 450 17.95 -0.03 2.51
C GLN A 450 18.24 -1.47 2.08
N PHE A 451 19.41 -1.98 2.42
CA PHE A 451 19.91 -3.32 2.09
C PHE A 451 19.76 -3.69 0.59
N PRO A 452 20.26 -2.86 -0.34
CA PRO A 452 20.19 -3.19 -1.76
C PRO A 452 21.02 -4.45 -2.07
N ASN A 453 20.61 -5.20 -3.08
CA ASN A 453 21.43 -6.30 -3.60
C ASN A 453 22.63 -5.69 -4.35
N PHE A 454 23.85 -5.92 -3.85
CA PHE A 454 25.08 -5.30 -4.36
C PHE A 454 25.48 -5.81 -5.75
N ASN A 455 25.02 -7.00 -6.13
CA ASN A 455 25.41 -7.67 -7.38
C ASN A 455 24.31 -7.66 -8.44
N GLU A 456 23.13 -7.15 -8.12
CA GLU A 456 22.02 -7.11 -9.07
C GLU A 456 22.21 -6.01 -10.11
N LYS A 457 21.84 -6.32 -11.34
CA LYS A 457 21.70 -5.39 -12.46
C LYS A 457 20.25 -5.37 -12.94
N SER A 458 19.88 -4.30 -13.62
CA SER A 458 18.52 -4.15 -14.16
C SER A 458 18.18 -5.19 -15.23
N GLU A 459 19.19 -5.75 -15.92
CA GLU A 459 19.00 -6.75 -17.00
C GLU A 459 17.96 -6.32 -18.05
N GLY A 460 17.85 -5.01 -18.28
CA GLY A 460 16.90 -4.43 -19.22
C GLY A 460 15.51 -4.13 -18.64
N LYS A 461 15.25 -4.41 -17.36
CA LYS A 461 14.02 -3.99 -16.69
C LYS A 461 13.85 -2.47 -16.79
N LYS A 462 12.66 -2.04 -17.13
CA LYS A 462 12.29 -0.62 -17.19
C LYS A 462 10.99 -0.42 -16.44
N PRO A 463 10.85 0.68 -15.69
CA PRO A 463 9.58 0.98 -15.06
C PRO A 463 8.45 1.02 -16.10
N VAL A 464 7.39 0.24 -15.87
CA VAL A 464 6.16 0.35 -16.64
C VAL A 464 5.39 1.53 -16.06
N CYS A 465 5.06 2.51 -16.89
CA CYS A 465 4.15 3.57 -16.51
C CYS A 465 2.72 3.06 -16.68
N ASN A 466 2.09 2.65 -15.58
CA ASN A 466 0.68 2.22 -15.59
C ASN A 466 -0.29 3.40 -15.71
N CYS A 467 0.20 4.63 -15.66
CA CYS A 467 -0.55 5.85 -15.88
C CYS A 467 -0.35 6.31 -17.33
N ALA A 468 -0.98 5.63 -18.28
CA ALA A 468 -0.82 5.89 -19.71
C ALA A 468 -1.09 7.36 -20.15
N ASP A 469 -1.68 8.19 -19.28
CA ASP A 469 -2.06 9.57 -19.60
C ASP A 469 -1.57 10.64 -18.60
N SER A 470 -0.91 10.31 -17.48
CA SER A 470 -0.61 11.30 -16.44
C SER A 470 0.87 11.46 -16.06
N CYS A 471 1.78 10.59 -16.53
CA CYS A 471 3.21 10.73 -16.25
C CYS A 471 3.79 11.99 -16.92
N GLY A 472 4.00 13.03 -16.11
CA GLY A 472 4.73 14.24 -16.52
C GLY A 472 3.91 15.33 -17.20
N GLN A 473 2.59 15.27 -17.21
CA GLN A 473 1.78 16.42 -17.62
C GLN A 473 1.74 17.43 -16.45
N LYS A 474 2.42 18.56 -16.63
CA LYS A 474 2.17 19.74 -15.80
C LYS A 474 0.73 20.21 -16.06
N ASP A 475 -0.01 20.47 -14.99
CA ASP A 475 -1.35 21.02 -15.09
C ASP A 475 -1.32 22.27 -15.98
N LYS A 476 -2.20 22.32 -16.97
CA LYS A 476 -2.36 23.50 -17.80
C LYS A 476 -3.13 24.55 -16.99
N GLU A 477 -2.74 25.80 -17.11
CA GLU A 477 -3.43 26.90 -16.46
C GLU A 477 -4.95 26.87 -16.77
N GLY A 478 -5.79 26.79 -15.72
CA GLY A 478 -7.25 26.67 -15.85
C GLY A 478 -7.81 25.24 -16.05
N ALA A 479 -6.97 24.21 -16.06
CA ALA A 479 -7.41 22.82 -16.08
C ALA A 479 -7.68 22.29 -14.66
N ILE A 480 -8.54 21.28 -14.55
CA ILE A 480 -8.73 20.55 -13.29
C ILE A 480 -7.39 19.89 -12.93
N LYS A 481 -6.91 20.10 -11.68
CA LYS A 481 -5.67 19.49 -11.18
C LYS A 481 -5.76 17.97 -11.21
N THR A 482 -4.60 17.30 -11.27
CA THR A 482 -4.50 15.83 -11.26
C THR A 482 -3.61 15.33 -10.14
N ILE A 483 -3.78 14.07 -9.77
CA ILE A 483 -2.87 13.39 -8.85
C ILE A 483 -1.68 12.86 -9.64
N HIS A 484 -0.48 13.12 -9.12
CA HIS A 484 0.79 12.69 -9.72
C HIS A 484 1.17 11.31 -9.15
N ALA A 485 0.75 10.25 -9.82
CA ALA A 485 1.11 8.90 -9.41
C ALA A 485 2.59 8.62 -9.69
N SER A 486 3.33 8.22 -8.65
CA SER A 486 4.71 7.75 -8.76
C SER A 486 4.98 6.73 -7.67
N ARG A 487 5.73 5.66 -7.99
CA ARG A 487 6.13 4.66 -6.98
C ARG A 487 7.22 5.23 -6.07
N LEU A 488 7.16 4.85 -4.79
CA LEU A 488 8.10 5.36 -3.79
C LEU A 488 9.58 5.10 -4.14
N ALA A 489 9.86 4.01 -4.84
CA ALA A 489 11.20 3.63 -5.29
C ALA A 489 11.70 4.38 -6.54
N ALA A 490 10.82 5.10 -7.27
CA ALA A 490 11.07 5.59 -8.62
C ALA A 490 12.35 6.46 -8.73
N ASP A 491 12.62 7.34 -7.77
CA ASP A 491 13.77 8.22 -7.81
C ASP A 491 15.11 7.47 -7.65
N PHE A 492 15.15 6.48 -6.74
CA PHE A 492 16.32 5.62 -6.56
C PHE A 492 16.54 4.69 -7.75
N GLU A 493 15.47 4.19 -8.33
CA GLU A 493 15.51 3.37 -9.53
C GLU A 493 16.06 4.16 -10.72
N ALA A 494 15.59 5.39 -10.91
CA ALA A 494 16.09 6.29 -11.95
C ALA A 494 17.60 6.57 -11.76
N LEU A 495 18.04 6.84 -10.53
CA LEU A 495 19.44 7.03 -10.20
C LEU A 495 20.27 5.78 -10.52
N ARG A 496 19.85 4.60 -10.05
CA ARG A 496 20.57 3.35 -10.28
C ARG A 496 20.64 2.98 -11.76
N LEU A 497 19.53 3.16 -12.50
CA LEU A 497 19.49 2.94 -13.94
C LEU A 497 20.41 3.91 -14.71
N SER A 498 20.58 5.17 -14.24
CA SER A 498 21.55 6.09 -14.86
C SER A 498 22.98 5.62 -14.62
N THR A 499 23.29 5.16 -13.42
CA THR A 499 24.60 4.59 -13.09
C THR A 499 24.93 3.34 -13.93
N GLU A 500 23.94 2.46 -14.15
CA GLU A 500 24.14 1.24 -14.96
C GLU A 500 24.37 1.54 -16.47
N LYS A 501 23.95 2.71 -16.96
CA LYS A 501 24.21 3.16 -18.35
C LYS A 501 25.61 3.73 -18.55
N ALA A 502 26.33 4.02 -17.47
CA ALA A 502 27.70 4.55 -17.58
C ALA A 502 28.63 3.51 -18.19
N GLU A 503 29.65 3.98 -18.95
CA GLU A 503 30.65 3.11 -19.60
C GLU A 503 31.37 2.21 -18.59
N LYS A 504 31.60 2.72 -17.38
CA LYS A 504 32.24 2.00 -16.27
C LYS A 504 31.39 2.10 -15.02
N GLN A 505 31.14 0.96 -14.35
CA GLN A 505 30.50 0.95 -13.03
C GLN A 505 31.44 1.61 -12.02
N PRO A 506 31.03 2.68 -11.30
CA PRO A 506 31.85 3.31 -10.29
C PRO A 506 32.20 2.36 -9.14
N VAL A 507 33.41 2.45 -8.65
CA VAL A 507 33.95 1.65 -7.55
C VAL A 507 34.07 2.52 -6.31
N ALA A 508 33.40 2.13 -5.23
CA ALA A 508 33.47 2.75 -3.91
C ALA A 508 34.25 1.84 -2.95
N PHE A 509 35.38 2.32 -2.45
CA PHE A 509 36.29 1.57 -1.59
C PHE A 509 36.25 2.10 -0.16
N MET A 510 36.05 1.20 0.81
CA MET A 510 36.01 1.53 2.23
C MET A 510 37.45 1.49 2.79
N VAL A 511 37.99 2.62 3.21
CA VAL A 511 39.27 2.67 3.96
C VAL A 511 38.92 2.57 5.43
N THR A 512 38.99 1.36 5.98
CA THR A 512 38.64 1.05 7.37
C THR A 512 39.89 1.12 8.25
N ILE A 513 39.89 2.00 9.26
CA ILE A 513 41.02 2.22 10.15
C ILE A 513 40.56 2.51 11.58
N GLY A 514 41.41 2.34 12.57
CA GLY A 514 41.11 2.64 13.98
C GLY A 514 40.25 1.58 14.66
N SER A 515 39.33 2.01 15.53
CA SER A 515 38.47 1.16 16.35
C SER A 515 37.70 0.13 15.54
N LEU A 516 37.88 -1.16 15.83
CA LEU A 516 37.25 -2.27 15.10
C LEU A 516 35.74 -2.16 15.01
N VAL A 517 35.08 -1.85 16.13
CA VAL A 517 33.62 -1.78 16.22
C VAL A 517 33.09 -0.65 15.33
N TRP A 518 33.69 0.52 15.45
CA TRP A 518 33.23 1.69 14.70
C TRP A 518 33.58 1.62 13.21
N ARG A 519 34.79 1.20 12.85
CA ARG A 519 35.15 1.07 11.44
C ARG A 519 34.26 0.07 10.67
N GLN A 520 33.88 -1.06 11.32
CA GLN A 520 32.95 -2.03 10.73
C GLN A 520 31.55 -1.46 10.59
N ALA A 521 31.00 -0.81 11.63
CA ALA A 521 29.68 -0.20 11.56
C ALA A 521 29.60 0.89 10.49
N ARG A 522 30.67 1.71 10.36
CA ARG A 522 30.76 2.76 9.33
C ARG A 522 30.89 2.18 7.92
N ALA A 523 31.69 1.12 7.74
CA ALA A 523 31.84 0.44 6.46
C ALA A 523 30.52 -0.20 6.02
N GLN A 524 29.85 -0.93 6.90
CA GLN A 524 28.55 -1.53 6.59
C GLN A 524 27.50 -0.47 6.20
N PHE A 525 27.43 0.63 6.93
CA PHE A 525 26.54 1.75 6.60
C PHE A 525 26.88 2.32 5.22
N SER A 526 28.16 2.58 4.95
CA SER A 526 28.64 3.18 3.70
C SER A 526 28.42 2.27 2.49
N CYS A 527 28.66 0.97 2.65
CA CYS A 527 28.37 -0.01 1.60
C CYS A 527 26.89 -0.01 1.20
N ASN A 528 25.98 -0.06 2.19
CA ASN A 528 24.53 0.02 1.93
C ASN A 528 24.15 1.37 1.27
N PHE A 529 24.73 2.47 1.76
CA PHE A 529 24.45 3.81 1.25
C PHE A 529 24.82 3.94 -0.22
N LEU A 530 26.03 3.51 -0.60
CA LEU A 530 26.58 3.67 -1.95
C LEU A 530 26.05 2.63 -2.94
N ALA A 531 25.79 1.40 -2.48
CA ALA A 531 25.19 0.36 -3.32
C ALA A 531 23.77 0.70 -3.78
N SER A 532 23.04 1.58 -3.08
CA SER A 532 21.73 2.07 -3.51
C SER A 532 21.76 2.82 -4.85
N ALA A 533 22.92 3.39 -5.22
CA ALA A 533 23.16 3.98 -6.53
C ALA A 533 23.68 2.98 -7.58
N GLY A 534 23.87 1.71 -7.21
CA GLY A 534 24.44 0.70 -8.11
C GLY A 534 25.96 0.74 -8.23
N TYR A 535 26.67 1.41 -7.30
CA TYR A 535 28.13 1.39 -7.27
C TYR A 535 28.65 0.03 -6.81
N LYS A 536 29.78 -0.41 -7.36
CA LYS A 536 30.51 -1.56 -6.84
C LYS A 536 31.17 -1.17 -5.52
N VAL A 537 30.74 -1.78 -4.42
CA VAL A 537 31.29 -1.50 -3.09
C VAL A 537 32.35 -2.54 -2.72
N MET A 538 33.47 -2.07 -2.15
CA MET A 538 34.58 -2.91 -1.71
C MET A 538 34.89 -2.63 -0.24
N ASP A 539 34.60 -3.61 0.62
CA ASP A 539 34.94 -3.61 2.04
C ASP A 539 36.21 -4.43 2.31
N ASN A 540 36.77 -4.29 3.50
CA ASN A 540 38.01 -4.96 3.89
C ASN A 540 38.10 -5.15 5.42
N LEU A 541 39.16 -5.85 5.85
CA LEU A 541 39.40 -6.14 7.28
C LEU A 541 40.03 -5.00 8.06
N GLY A 542 40.58 -3.98 7.37
CA GLY A 542 41.20 -2.80 7.97
C GLY A 542 42.68 -2.65 7.68
N PHE A 543 43.12 -1.39 7.72
CA PHE A 543 44.50 -0.98 7.44
C PHE A 543 45.15 -0.47 8.73
N LYS A 544 46.53 -0.50 8.73
CA LYS A 544 47.30 0.04 9.84
C LYS A 544 47.56 1.54 9.67
N THR A 545 47.70 2.00 8.44
CA THR A 545 47.89 3.43 8.11
C THR A 545 46.89 3.86 7.03
N VAL A 546 46.68 5.16 6.91
CA VAL A 546 45.81 5.73 5.88
C VAL A 546 46.40 5.58 4.48
N GLU A 547 47.74 5.63 4.36
CA GLU A 547 48.47 5.44 3.11
C GLU A 547 48.24 4.04 2.54
N GLU A 548 48.40 2.99 3.38
CA GLU A 548 48.10 1.61 2.96
C GLU A 548 46.67 1.47 2.44
N GLY A 549 45.71 2.11 3.12
CA GLY A 549 44.31 2.09 2.71
C GLY A 549 44.05 2.81 1.39
N ILE A 550 44.64 3.98 1.20
CA ILE A 550 44.52 4.75 -0.04
C ILE A 550 45.21 4.03 -1.21
N ASP A 551 46.40 3.46 -0.98
CA ASP A 551 47.13 2.71 -2.03
C ASP A 551 46.32 1.48 -2.46
N ALA A 552 45.71 0.77 -1.53
CA ALA A 552 44.78 -0.34 -1.83
C ALA A 552 43.55 0.12 -2.63
N ALA A 553 42.98 1.28 -2.27
CA ALA A 553 41.87 1.86 -3.00
C ALA A 553 42.25 2.23 -4.45
N MET A 554 43.42 2.82 -4.63
CA MET A 554 43.91 3.17 -5.97
C MET A 554 44.26 1.93 -6.81
N ALA A 555 44.82 0.89 -6.18
CA ALA A 555 45.05 -0.40 -6.85
C ALA A 555 43.74 -1.08 -7.29
N ALA A 556 42.66 -0.84 -6.55
CA ALA A 556 41.29 -1.30 -6.90
C ALA A 556 40.60 -0.40 -7.95
N ASN A 557 41.26 0.66 -8.46
CA ASN A 557 40.68 1.67 -9.33
C ASN A 557 39.40 2.32 -8.74
N ALA A 558 39.43 2.67 -7.45
CA ALA A 558 38.34 3.31 -6.77
C ALA A 558 38.08 4.72 -7.31
N ASP A 559 36.82 5.00 -7.62
CA ASP A 559 36.33 6.32 -8.02
C ASP A 559 35.87 7.13 -6.79
N ILE A 560 35.48 6.43 -5.73
CA ILE A 560 35.05 6.98 -4.43
C ILE A 560 35.82 6.28 -3.30
N VAL A 561 36.46 7.04 -2.44
CA VAL A 561 37.17 6.53 -1.25
C VAL A 561 36.47 7.00 0.01
N VAL A 562 36.02 6.07 0.83
CA VAL A 562 35.27 6.34 2.05
C VAL A 562 36.13 6.01 3.26
N LEU A 563 36.47 7.01 4.04
CA LEU A 563 37.18 6.82 5.30
C LEU A 563 36.17 6.39 6.40
N CYS A 564 36.41 5.21 6.99
CA CYS A 564 35.57 4.59 8.01
C CYS A 564 36.33 4.41 9.31
N SER A 565 36.02 5.22 10.32
CA SER A 565 36.61 5.20 11.67
C SER A 565 35.60 5.67 12.72
N SER A 566 36.00 5.85 13.97
CA SER A 566 35.19 6.51 14.99
C SER A 566 35.20 8.04 14.81
N ASP A 567 34.17 8.70 15.37
CA ASP A 567 34.05 10.16 15.25
C ASP A 567 35.25 10.90 15.88
N ASP A 568 35.84 10.35 16.95
CA ASP A 568 37.01 10.94 17.65
C ASP A 568 38.32 10.78 16.83
N GLU A 569 38.45 9.70 16.07
CA GLU A 569 39.65 9.36 15.30
C GLU A 569 39.74 10.13 13.95
N TYR A 570 38.65 10.71 13.46
CA TYR A 570 38.68 11.46 12.19
C TYR A 570 39.56 12.71 12.24
N ALA A 571 39.75 13.32 13.41
CA ALA A 571 40.67 14.45 13.56
C ALA A 571 42.12 14.08 13.20
N GLU A 572 42.51 12.82 13.48
CA GLU A 572 43.85 12.29 13.18
C GLU A 572 43.95 11.79 11.74
N TYR A 573 42.98 11.04 11.25
CA TYR A 573 43.13 10.31 9.99
C TYR A 573 42.61 11.05 8.75
N ALA A 574 41.61 11.94 8.85
CA ALA A 574 40.91 12.44 7.68
C ALA A 574 41.77 13.40 6.83
N ILE A 575 42.45 14.37 7.45
CA ILE A 575 43.29 15.33 6.71
C ILE A 575 44.50 14.65 6.07
N PRO A 576 45.27 13.77 6.76
CA PRO A 576 46.35 13.01 6.11
C PRO A 576 45.85 12.16 4.95
N ALA A 577 44.74 11.43 5.09
CA ALA A 577 44.18 10.61 4.04
C ALA A 577 43.75 11.45 2.83
N TYR A 578 43.08 12.58 3.05
CA TYR A 578 42.65 13.49 1.99
C TYR A 578 43.84 14.06 1.20
N LYS A 579 44.89 14.52 1.90
CA LYS A 579 46.11 15.03 1.26
C LYS A 579 46.85 13.95 0.49
N TYR A 580 46.95 12.74 1.05
CA TYR A 580 47.61 11.62 0.39
C TYR A 580 46.84 11.14 -0.85
N LEU A 581 45.48 11.15 -0.77
CA LEU A 581 44.65 10.84 -1.92
C LEU A 581 44.83 11.82 -3.09
N ASN A 582 45.11 13.09 -2.80
CA ASN A 582 45.44 14.13 -3.75
C ASN A 582 44.50 14.21 -4.98
N ASN A 583 43.19 14.27 -4.73
CA ASN A 583 42.11 14.37 -5.75
C ASN A 583 42.08 13.22 -6.80
N ARG A 584 42.73 12.08 -6.54
CA ARG A 584 42.67 10.91 -7.43
C ARG A 584 41.32 10.20 -7.44
N ALA A 585 40.47 10.44 -6.42
CA ALA A 585 39.12 9.96 -6.31
C ALA A 585 38.29 10.91 -5.44
N ILE A 586 36.96 10.75 -5.42
CA ILE A 586 36.07 11.48 -4.52
C ILE A 586 36.32 10.99 -3.09
N PHE A 587 36.74 11.90 -2.19
CA PHE A 587 36.96 11.57 -0.77
C PHE A 587 35.70 11.80 0.04
N VAL A 588 35.34 10.82 0.89
CA VAL A 588 34.14 10.84 1.72
C VAL A 588 34.47 10.42 3.14
N VAL A 589 33.94 11.11 4.14
CA VAL A 589 34.02 10.73 5.57
C VAL A 589 32.70 10.09 6.01
N ALA A 590 32.78 8.87 6.56
CA ALA A 590 31.60 8.13 7.04
C ALA A 590 31.25 8.53 8.49
N GLY A 591 30.61 9.67 8.67
CA GLY A 591 30.23 10.18 9.99
C GLY A 591 29.88 11.67 9.97
N ALA A 592 29.61 12.19 11.14
CA ALA A 592 29.43 13.62 11.42
C ALA A 592 30.24 13.99 12.69
N PRO A 593 31.61 13.93 12.60
CA PRO A 593 32.46 14.16 13.76
C PRO A 593 32.39 15.61 14.23
N ALA A 594 32.74 15.84 15.50
CA ALA A 594 32.79 17.17 16.10
C ALA A 594 33.76 18.11 15.37
N CYS A 595 34.83 17.55 14.78
CA CYS A 595 35.83 18.28 13.97
C CYS A 595 35.37 18.57 12.51
N SER A 596 34.11 18.37 12.15
CA SER A 596 33.60 18.53 10.77
C SER A 596 33.94 19.90 10.17
N GLU A 597 33.92 20.98 10.94
CA GLU A 597 34.22 22.33 10.43
C GLU A 597 35.72 22.48 10.08
N ASP A 598 36.61 21.88 10.88
CA ASP A 598 38.04 21.86 10.61
C ASP A 598 38.35 21.03 9.35
N LEU A 599 37.65 19.90 9.20
CA LEU A 599 37.76 19.06 8.00
C LEU A 599 37.27 19.79 6.74
N LYS A 600 36.19 20.53 6.81
CA LYS A 600 35.71 21.38 5.71
C LYS A 600 36.68 22.48 5.37
N ALA A 601 37.29 23.15 6.39
CA ALA A 601 38.33 24.16 6.18
C ALA A 601 39.56 23.57 5.48
N ALA A 602 39.83 22.27 5.66
CA ALA A 602 40.91 21.56 4.97
C ALA A 602 40.52 21.10 3.53
N GLY A 603 39.29 21.36 3.06
CA GLY A 603 38.79 21.01 1.74
C GLY A 603 38.02 19.70 1.66
N ILE A 604 37.68 19.07 2.78
CA ILE A 604 36.86 17.83 2.80
C ILE A 604 35.39 18.21 2.83
N GLU A 605 34.67 17.97 1.71
CA GLU A 605 33.30 18.42 1.52
C GLU A 605 32.25 17.32 1.73
N ASN A 606 32.61 16.06 1.54
CA ASN A 606 31.62 14.97 1.45
C ASN A 606 31.58 14.18 2.77
N PHE A 607 30.43 14.21 3.41
CA PHE A 607 30.13 13.46 4.63
C PHE A 607 28.87 12.62 4.44
N ILE A 608 28.92 11.33 4.81
CA ILE A 608 27.74 10.46 4.78
C ILE A 608 27.39 9.97 6.19
N HIS A 609 26.18 10.21 6.61
CA HIS A 609 25.67 9.82 7.92
C HIS A 609 24.13 9.69 7.91
N VAL A 610 23.54 9.24 9.00
CA VAL A 610 22.08 8.94 9.08
C VAL A 610 21.15 10.13 8.84
N LYS A 611 21.64 11.36 8.90
CA LYS A 611 20.83 12.59 8.74
C LYS A 611 20.96 13.22 7.35
N VAL A 612 21.82 12.72 6.47
CA VAL A 612 21.96 13.28 5.12
C VAL A 612 20.84 12.81 4.20
N ASN A 613 20.52 13.61 3.19
CA ASN A 613 19.68 13.17 2.09
C ASN A 613 20.49 12.24 1.19
N GLN A 614 20.24 10.93 1.29
CA GLN A 614 20.97 9.89 0.56
C GLN A 614 20.84 10.09 -0.96
N LEU A 615 19.64 10.30 -1.45
CA LEU A 615 19.37 10.43 -2.88
C LEU A 615 20.13 11.61 -3.49
N GLU A 616 20.05 12.78 -2.88
CA GLU A 616 20.77 13.99 -3.34
C GLU A 616 22.28 13.82 -3.28
N THR A 617 22.78 13.20 -2.20
CA THR A 617 24.21 12.91 -2.07
C THR A 617 24.71 12.00 -3.20
N LEU A 618 23.94 10.95 -3.52
CA LEU A 618 24.28 10.01 -4.59
C LEU A 618 24.14 10.65 -5.99
N LYS A 619 23.12 11.49 -6.22
CA LYS A 619 23.01 12.30 -7.44
C LYS A 619 24.22 13.21 -7.64
N ASN A 620 24.68 13.86 -6.56
CA ASN A 620 25.88 14.69 -6.60
C ASN A 620 27.14 13.88 -6.92
N PHE A 621 27.26 12.64 -6.39
CA PHE A 621 28.39 11.77 -6.75
C PHE A 621 28.31 11.35 -8.21
N ASN A 622 27.15 10.97 -8.74
CA ASN A 622 26.98 10.69 -10.16
C ASN A 622 27.41 11.89 -11.03
N ALA A 623 26.96 13.11 -10.69
CA ALA A 623 27.36 14.32 -11.42
C ALA A 623 28.88 14.56 -11.40
N LYS A 624 29.56 14.34 -10.25
CA LYS A 624 31.03 14.44 -10.14
C LYS A 624 31.75 13.36 -10.95
N LEU A 625 31.12 12.21 -11.20
CA LEU A 625 31.63 11.10 -12.00
C LEU A 625 31.28 11.21 -13.49
N GLY A 626 30.51 12.24 -13.88
CA GLY A 626 30.09 12.44 -15.27
C GLY A 626 28.93 11.52 -15.72
N ILE A 627 28.08 11.05 -14.78
CA ILE A 627 26.94 10.14 -15.01
C ILE A 627 25.62 10.88 -14.96
#